data_29a4c643c5cee825ce9a2d510970898f
#
_entry.id   29a4c643c5cee825ce9a2d510970898f
#
_cell.length_a   1.000
_cell.length_b   1.000
_cell.length_c   1.000
_cell.angle_alpha   90.00
_cell.angle_beta   90.00
_cell.angle_gamma   90.00
#
_symmetry.space_group_name_H-M   'P 1'
#
loop_
_entity.id
_entity.type
_entity.pdbx_description
1 polymer ?
#
loop_
_entity_poly.entity_id
_entity_poly.type
_entity_poly.pdbx_seq_one_letter_code
_entity_poly.pdbx_strand_id
1 'polypeptide(L)'
;MIELLMDGIHLSFWWIMDHLLIINIILSILIIFFQRRNPTTVWTWLLVLYFIPGLGFILYLVLGQNFHKDRMFRMKEIEGQVKYAVRKQGESIYRRELRFRDPELDRYRQLMLYNLNACEAVLTDNNDIRIYTDGKEKFKALLWEMEHARSYIHLQYYIIKRDELWKQIEEVLIRKARQGVEVRVLFDSMGCRTMHNKDWERLEAEGIHVAEFFPEVLGKLQLRVNYRNHRKIAVIDGRIGFVGGFNIGREYLGRDPKFGYWRDTHICLEGSAVLSLAIRFILDWNYAASENLFLDDRLFETPHFERNGREPVQIISSGPDSHSQEIRDNYLHLIHLAKKSICIQTPYFIPDTDILDALKIAAKSGVDVRIMIPCKPDHPFVYWATYSYLGEMIEAGAKCYTYDNGFLHAKCLCVDGQVTCMGTANMDIRSFALNFEVNAVIYSARVTRQLEQAFHNDMEKSTLVTRKMYRNRGMVIRIKEQVSRLLSPVL
;
A
#
# COMPACT_ATOMS: atom_id res chain seq x y z
N MET A 1 -3.95 58.97 -19.19
CA MET A 1 -4.69 57.72 -19.44
C MET A 1 -3.86 56.47 -19.08
N ILE A 2 -2.59 56.37 -19.47
CA ILE A 2 -1.68 55.29 -19.11
C ILE A 2 -1.33 55.30 -17.60
N GLU A 3 -1.05 56.48 -17.03
CA GLU A 3 -0.79 56.63 -15.58
C GLU A 3 -2.00 56.23 -14.70
N LEU A 4 -3.20 56.68 -15.07
CA LEU A 4 -4.44 56.27 -14.36
C LEU A 4 -4.72 54.74 -14.43
N LEU A 5 -4.35 54.09 -15.53
CA LEU A 5 -4.43 52.66 -15.69
C LEU A 5 -3.36 51.92 -14.83
N MET A 6 -2.16 52.48 -14.77
CA MET A 6 -1.07 51.96 -13.94
C MET A 6 -1.38 52.08 -12.43
N ASP A 7 -1.93 53.23 -12.01
CA ASP A 7 -2.36 53.45 -10.63
C ASP A 7 -3.54 52.53 -10.23
N GLY A 8 -4.51 52.32 -11.14
CA GLY A 8 -5.60 51.40 -10.93
C GLY A 8 -5.15 49.93 -10.79
N ILE A 9 -4.18 49.51 -11.60
CA ILE A 9 -3.57 48.17 -11.51
C ILE A 9 -2.74 48.04 -10.23
N HIS A 10 -2.02 49.07 -9.83
CA HIS A 10 -1.23 49.11 -8.60
C HIS A 10 -2.11 49.01 -7.35
N LEU A 11 -3.20 49.78 -7.27
CA LEU A 11 -4.18 49.73 -6.18
C LEU A 11 -4.86 48.36 -6.10
N SER A 12 -5.24 47.76 -7.26
CA SER A 12 -5.84 46.45 -7.31
C SER A 12 -4.89 45.34 -6.85
N PHE A 13 -3.60 45.48 -7.22
CA PHE A 13 -2.55 44.51 -6.81
C PHE A 13 -2.32 44.55 -5.30
N TRP A 14 -2.16 45.70 -4.69
CA TRP A 14 -1.97 45.83 -3.24
C TRP A 14 -3.20 45.40 -2.46
N TRP A 15 -4.39 45.72 -2.94
CA TRP A 15 -5.64 45.24 -2.35
C TRP A 15 -5.74 43.70 -2.34
N ILE A 16 -5.38 43.05 -3.45
CA ILE A 16 -5.34 41.57 -3.54
C ILE A 16 -4.29 41.00 -2.58
N MET A 17 -3.12 41.60 -2.49
CA MET A 17 -2.03 41.17 -1.62
C MET A 17 -2.42 41.27 -0.14
N ASP A 18 -3.08 42.34 0.28
CA ASP A 18 -3.55 42.54 1.67
C ASP A 18 -4.59 41.51 2.05
N HIS A 19 -5.52 41.18 1.16
CA HIS A 19 -6.53 40.18 1.41
C HIS A 19 -5.92 38.75 1.45
N LEU A 20 -4.95 38.44 0.61
CA LEU A 20 -4.19 37.20 0.68
C LEU A 20 -3.41 37.06 1.99
N LEU A 21 -2.86 38.14 2.50
CA LEU A 21 -2.15 38.13 3.77
C LEU A 21 -3.09 37.86 4.94
N ILE A 22 -4.27 38.49 4.97
CA ILE A 22 -5.30 38.22 5.97
C ILE A 22 -5.77 36.76 5.92
N ILE A 23 -6.03 36.22 4.70
CA ILE A 23 -6.41 34.83 4.50
C ILE A 23 -5.31 33.89 5.01
N ASN A 24 -4.04 34.17 4.71
CA ASN A 24 -2.92 33.37 5.20
C ASN A 24 -2.77 33.41 6.72
N ILE A 25 -3.02 34.55 7.37
CA ILE A 25 -3.03 34.65 8.84
C ILE A 25 -4.15 33.80 9.44
N ILE A 26 -5.37 33.91 8.90
CA ILE A 26 -6.52 33.11 9.35
C ILE A 26 -6.22 31.60 9.18
N LEU A 27 -5.69 31.21 8.02
CA LEU A 27 -5.30 29.83 7.77
C LEU A 27 -4.19 29.34 8.71
N SER A 28 -3.19 30.18 8.98
CA SER A 28 -2.13 29.84 9.94
C SER A 28 -2.71 29.58 11.33
N ILE A 29 -3.64 30.42 11.78
CA ILE A 29 -4.35 30.23 13.05
C ILE A 29 -5.13 28.90 13.01
N LEU A 30 -5.90 28.64 11.94
CA LEU A 30 -6.66 27.39 11.80
C LEU A 30 -5.75 26.16 11.80
N ILE A 31 -4.60 26.21 11.09
CA ILE A 31 -3.63 25.11 11.08
C ILE A 31 -3.06 24.85 12.48
N ILE A 32 -2.71 25.89 13.22
CA ILE A 32 -2.12 25.74 14.56
C ILE A 32 -3.13 25.21 15.57
N PHE A 33 -4.35 25.75 15.60
CA PHE A 33 -5.30 25.46 16.68
C PHE A 33 -6.23 24.27 16.40
N PHE A 34 -6.60 24.03 15.15
CA PHE A 34 -7.59 23.02 14.81
C PHE A 34 -7.02 21.73 14.19
N GLN A 35 -5.76 21.73 13.77
CA GLN A 35 -5.15 20.54 13.19
C GLN A 35 -4.04 20.01 14.10
N ARG A 36 -4.32 18.92 14.82
CA ARG A 36 -3.29 18.20 15.59
C ARG A 36 -2.35 17.45 14.62
N ARG A 37 -1.36 18.15 14.09
CA ARG A 37 -0.32 17.59 13.20
C ARG A 37 1.02 17.51 13.90
N ASN A 38 1.92 16.74 13.28
CA ASN A 38 3.34 16.79 13.64
C ASN A 38 3.83 18.25 13.53
N PRO A 39 4.50 18.81 14.57
CA PRO A 39 4.99 20.18 14.56
C PRO A 39 5.80 20.56 13.32
N THR A 40 6.64 19.64 12.81
CA THR A 40 7.44 19.85 11.59
C THR A 40 6.55 20.13 10.37
N THR A 41 5.45 19.39 10.23
CA THR A 41 4.48 19.62 9.13
C THR A 41 3.77 20.96 9.28
N VAL A 42 3.42 21.35 10.51
CA VAL A 42 2.81 22.68 10.78
C VAL A 42 3.78 23.80 10.37
N TRP A 43 5.03 23.73 10.81
CA TRP A 43 6.06 24.69 10.43
C TRP A 43 6.29 24.77 8.91
N THR A 44 6.31 23.61 8.23
CA THR A 44 6.44 23.56 6.77
C THR A 44 5.31 24.33 6.09
N TRP A 45 4.04 24.12 6.50
CA TRP A 45 2.92 24.84 5.92
C TRP A 45 2.92 26.33 6.24
N LEU A 46 3.30 26.71 7.46
CA LEU A 46 3.43 28.12 7.85
C LEU A 46 4.47 28.82 6.97
N LEU A 47 5.63 28.19 6.72
CA LEU A 47 6.66 28.72 5.83
C LEU A 47 6.17 28.84 4.38
N VAL A 48 5.48 27.80 3.86
CA VAL A 48 4.92 27.85 2.49
C VAL A 48 3.90 28.98 2.35
N LEU A 49 2.98 29.13 3.31
CA LEU A 49 1.99 30.20 3.28
C LEU A 49 2.61 31.60 3.38
N TYR A 50 3.71 31.73 4.16
CA TYR A 50 4.39 32.99 4.36
C TYR A 50 5.23 33.40 3.14
N PHE A 51 6.06 32.47 2.59
CA PHE A 51 6.99 32.78 1.50
C PHE A 51 6.37 32.75 0.10
N ILE A 52 5.27 32.03 -0.08
CA ILE A 52 4.60 31.86 -1.37
C ILE A 52 3.11 32.19 -1.23
N PRO A 53 2.76 33.44 -0.88
CA PRO A 53 1.37 33.84 -0.67
C PRO A 53 0.54 33.63 -1.95
N GLY A 54 -0.69 33.15 -1.82
CA GLY A 54 -1.56 32.82 -2.95
C GLY A 54 -1.33 31.41 -3.51
N LEU A 55 -0.16 31.13 -4.09
CA LEU A 55 0.16 29.77 -4.53
C LEU A 55 0.27 28.79 -3.35
N GLY A 56 0.84 29.24 -2.22
CA GLY A 56 0.89 28.47 -0.99
C GLY A 56 -0.50 28.12 -0.46
N PHE A 57 -1.47 29.01 -0.58
CA PHE A 57 -2.87 28.75 -0.27
C PHE A 57 -3.46 27.66 -1.16
N ILE A 58 -3.24 27.74 -2.47
CA ILE A 58 -3.70 26.72 -3.43
C ILE A 58 -3.04 25.36 -3.13
N LEU A 59 -1.73 25.36 -2.88
CA LEU A 59 -0.99 24.16 -2.50
C LEU A 59 -1.52 23.58 -1.19
N TYR A 60 -1.84 24.42 -0.21
CA TYR A 60 -2.43 23.98 1.04
C TYR A 60 -3.83 23.35 0.84
N LEU A 61 -4.68 23.93 -0.01
CA LEU A 61 -5.99 23.36 -0.32
C LEU A 61 -5.89 21.99 -1.01
N VAL A 62 -4.89 21.80 -1.88
CA VAL A 62 -4.71 20.57 -2.67
C VAL A 62 -3.94 19.50 -1.90
N LEU A 63 -2.86 19.88 -1.21
CA LEU A 63 -1.93 18.96 -0.58
C LEU A 63 -2.02 18.97 0.95
N GLY A 64 -2.51 20.05 1.53
CA GLY A 64 -2.51 20.32 2.96
C GLY A 64 -3.74 19.82 3.70
N GLN A 65 -4.79 19.41 3.03
CA GLN A 65 -6.00 18.94 3.73
C GLN A 65 -5.75 17.57 4.37
N ASN A 66 -5.81 17.53 5.69
CA ASN A 66 -5.98 16.28 6.43
C ASN A 66 -7.47 15.96 6.45
N PHE A 67 -7.91 15.05 5.60
CA PHE A 67 -9.21 14.40 5.78
C PHE A 67 -9.10 13.42 6.96
N HIS A 68 -8.74 13.97 8.13
CA HIS A 68 -8.82 13.24 9.37
C HIS A 68 -10.28 13.23 9.82
N LYS A 69 -10.81 12.03 10.06
CA LYS A 69 -11.87 11.76 11.00
C LYS A 69 -13.33 11.63 10.55
N ASP A 70 -13.67 11.74 9.30
CA ASP A 70 -14.87 11.00 8.97
C ASP A 70 -14.42 9.55 8.71
N ARG A 71 -14.72 8.67 9.68
CA ARG A 71 -14.60 7.23 9.48
C ARG A 71 -15.30 6.93 8.17
N MET A 72 -14.54 6.84 7.06
CA MET A 72 -15.08 6.65 5.70
C MET A 72 -15.87 5.34 5.65
N PHE A 73 -15.58 4.41 6.57
CA PHE A 73 -16.18 3.11 6.66
C PHE A 73 -16.91 2.94 8.00
N ARG A 74 -18.23 3.04 7.97
CA ARG A 74 -19.06 2.70 9.14
C ARG A 74 -19.49 1.25 9.05
N MET A 75 -18.90 0.39 9.88
CA MET A 75 -19.24 -1.03 10.01
C MET A 75 -20.38 -1.25 11.01
N LYS A 76 -21.49 -0.53 10.94
CA LYS A 76 -22.51 -0.60 12.01
C LYS A 76 -23.11 -2.01 12.22
N GLU A 77 -23.21 -2.84 11.20
CA GLU A 77 -23.95 -4.12 11.26
C GLU A 77 -23.07 -5.33 11.57
N ILE A 78 -21.83 -5.38 11.07
CA ILE A 78 -20.86 -6.44 11.44
C ILE A 78 -20.02 -6.05 12.67
N GLU A 79 -20.05 -4.78 13.05
CA GLU A 79 -19.24 -4.24 14.17
C GLU A 79 -19.38 -5.08 15.45
N GLY A 80 -20.56 -5.60 15.74
CA GLY A 80 -20.80 -6.45 16.90
C GLY A 80 -20.12 -7.82 16.83
N GLN A 81 -20.18 -8.51 15.70
CA GLN A 81 -19.61 -9.85 15.54
C GLN A 81 -18.08 -9.78 15.43
N VAL A 82 -17.55 -8.85 14.63
CA VAL A 82 -16.11 -8.62 14.51
C VAL A 82 -15.52 -8.18 15.84
N LYS A 83 -16.15 -7.24 16.55
CA LYS A 83 -15.71 -6.79 17.89
C LYS A 83 -15.75 -7.92 18.91
N TYR A 84 -16.75 -8.78 18.86
CA TYR A 84 -16.79 -9.96 19.73
C TYR A 84 -15.65 -10.92 19.45
N ALA A 85 -15.39 -11.25 18.17
CA ALA A 85 -14.30 -12.13 17.79
C ALA A 85 -12.91 -11.54 18.15
N VAL A 86 -12.71 -10.25 17.89
CA VAL A 86 -11.51 -9.48 18.27
C VAL A 86 -11.31 -9.51 19.78
N ARG A 87 -12.33 -9.23 20.57
CA ARG A 87 -12.24 -9.24 22.04
C ARG A 87 -11.93 -10.63 22.58
N LYS A 88 -12.64 -11.65 22.13
CA LYS A 88 -12.44 -13.04 22.55
C LYS A 88 -11.03 -13.53 22.20
N GLN A 89 -10.56 -13.26 20.99
CA GLN A 89 -9.21 -13.62 20.58
C GLN A 89 -8.15 -12.84 21.37
N GLY A 90 -8.39 -11.54 21.62
CA GLY A 90 -7.50 -10.69 22.42
C GLY A 90 -7.32 -11.22 23.84
N GLU A 91 -8.42 -11.62 24.51
CA GLU A 91 -8.37 -12.25 25.83
C GLU A 91 -7.57 -13.54 25.81
N SER A 92 -7.77 -14.39 24.80
CA SER A 92 -7.05 -15.67 24.65
C SER A 92 -5.55 -15.45 24.39
N ILE A 93 -5.18 -14.45 23.56
CA ILE A 93 -3.79 -14.08 23.33
C ILE A 93 -3.16 -13.55 24.63
N TYR A 94 -3.83 -12.64 25.33
CA TYR A 94 -3.33 -12.02 26.57
C TYR A 94 -3.12 -13.05 27.68
N ARG A 95 -4.08 -13.97 27.87
CA ARG A 95 -4.00 -15.05 28.85
C ARG A 95 -3.09 -16.21 28.46
N ARG A 96 -2.43 -16.12 27.28
CA ARG A 96 -1.59 -17.20 26.73
C ARG A 96 -2.31 -18.53 26.53
N GLU A 97 -3.62 -18.50 26.31
CA GLU A 97 -4.43 -19.68 26.04
C GLU A 97 -4.26 -20.16 24.61
N LEU A 98 -3.94 -19.23 23.67
CA LEU A 98 -3.63 -19.55 22.29
C LEU A 98 -2.26 -20.27 22.23
N ARG A 99 -2.28 -21.53 21.81
CA ARG A 99 -1.07 -22.34 21.62
C ARG A 99 -0.68 -22.37 20.15
N PHE A 100 0.54 -21.96 19.87
CA PHE A 100 1.10 -22.05 18.52
C PHE A 100 1.69 -23.43 18.30
N ARG A 101 1.58 -23.96 17.07
CA ARG A 101 2.24 -25.21 16.68
C ARG A 101 3.77 -25.08 16.71
N ASP A 102 4.27 -23.91 16.30
CA ASP A 102 5.68 -23.54 16.41
C ASP A 102 5.85 -22.66 17.66
N PRO A 103 6.56 -23.15 18.71
CA PRO A 103 6.78 -22.38 19.94
C PRO A 103 7.55 -21.07 19.72
N GLU A 104 8.38 -20.96 18.67
CA GLU A 104 9.12 -19.76 18.32
C GLU A 104 8.20 -18.57 18.01
N LEU A 105 6.95 -18.83 17.62
CA LEU A 105 5.96 -17.80 17.35
C LEU A 105 5.47 -17.07 18.62
N ASP A 106 5.71 -17.63 19.79
CA ASP A 106 5.27 -17.02 21.07
C ASP A 106 5.90 -15.62 21.28
N ARG A 107 7.10 -15.38 20.77
CA ARG A 107 7.77 -14.06 20.82
C ARG A 107 7.05 -12.96 20.02
N TYR A 108 6.20 -13.35 19.05
CA TYR A 108 5.42 -12.41 18.22
C TYR A 108 4.01 -12.14 18.78
N ARG A 109 3.69 -12.69 19.95
CA ARG A 109 2.37 -12.58 20.58
C ARG A 109 1.93 -11.12 20.79
N GLN A 110 2.83 -10.24 21.19
CA GLN A 110 2.53 -8.82 21.35
C GLN A 110 2.23 -8.14 20.01
N LEU A 111 2.94 -8.51 18.94
CA LEU A 111 2.63 -8.05 17.59
C LEU A 111 1.27 -8.53 17.12
N MET A 112 0.92 -9.81 17.36
CA MET A 112 -0.40 -10.35 17.02
C MET A 112 -1.51 -9.61 17.76
N LEU A 113 -1.28 -9.28 19.03
CA LEU A 113 -2.22 -8.51 19.84
C LEU A 113 -2.33 -7.05 19.37
N TYR A 114 -1.21 -6.43 18.99
CA TYR A 114 -1.20 -5.09 18.40
C TYR A 114 -2.04 -5.07 17.11
N ASN A 115 -1.77 -5.98 16.17
CA ASN A 115 -2.50 -6.07 14.91
C ASN A 115 -4.00 -6.32 15.13
N LEU A 116 -4.35 -7.13 16.12
CA LEU A 116 -5.74 -7.39 16.48
C LEU A 116 -6.44 -6.12 17.00
N ASN A 117 -5.79 -5.37 17.89
CA ASN A 117 -6.37 -4.19 18.53
C ASN A 117 -6.36 -2.94 17.61
N ALA A 118 -5.32 -2.77 16.81
CA ALA A 118 -5.16 -1.60 15.94
C ALA A 118 -5.88 -1.75 14.61
N CYS A 119 -5.86 -2.95 14.02
CA CYS A 119 -6.38 -3.24 12.68
C CYS A 119 -7.64 -4.10 12.68
N GLU A 120 -8.11 -4.57 13.86
CA GLU A 120 -9.15 -5.62 13.96
C GLU A 120 -8.76 -6.90 13.19
N ALA A 121 -7.43 -7.13 13.03
CA ALA A 121 -6.88 -8.22 12.25
C ALA A 121 -6.91 -9.54 13.04
N VAL A 122 -7.95 -10.32 12.84
CA VAL A 122 -8.10 -11.63 13.47
C VAL A 122 -7.02 -12.58 12.95
N LEU A 123 -6.32 -13.27 13.87
CA LEU A 123 -5.36 -14.32 13.53
C LEU A 123 -6.12 -15.58 13.15
N THR A 124 -5.82 -16.12 11.98
CA THR A 124 -6.34 -17.40 11.50
C THR A 124 -5.17 -18.37 11.27
N ASP A 125 -5.31 -19.66 11.53
CA ASP A 125 -4.21 -20.64 11.53
C ASP A 125 -4.44 -21.84 10.59
N ASN A 126 -5.44 -21.76 9.72
CA ASN A 126 -5.85 -22.81 8.78
C ASN A 126 -5.64 -22.38 7.31
N ASN A 127 -4.59 -21.61 7.01
CA ASN A 127 -4.38 -21.10 5.66
C ASN A 127 -3.34 -21.91 4.90
N ASP A 128 -3.60 -22.16 3.61
CA ASP A 128 -2.58 -22.56 2.63
C ASP A 128 -2.14 -21.34 1.84
N ILE A 129 -0.82 -21.25 1.56
CA ILE A 129 -0.22 -20.09 0.92
C ILE A 129 0.63 -20.53 -0.26
N ARG A 130 0.30 -19.98 -1.44
CA ARG A 130 1.09 -20.10 -2.65
C ARG A 130 1.71 -18.73 -2.98
N ILE A 131 3.03 -18.70 -3.22
CA ILE A 131 3.80 -17.48 -3.50
C ILE A 131 4.05 -17.38 -4.99
N TYR A 132 3.84 -16.20 -5.55
CA TYR A 132 4.15 -15.86 -6.95
C TYR A 132 5.13 -14.70 -6.99
N THR A 133 6.25 -14.89 -7.65
CA THR A 133 7.27 -13.85 -7.89
C THR A 133 7.33 -13.41 -9.36
N ASP A 134 6.60 -14.11 -10.22
CA ASP A 134 6.48 -13.88 -11.66
C ASP A 134 5.01 -13.59 -12.02
N GLY A 135 4.80 -12.55 -12.84
CA GLY A 135 3.44 -12.12 -13.20
C GLY A 135 2.71 -13.13 -14.09
N LYS A 136 3.42 -13.86 -14.96
CA LYS A 136 2.79 -14.86 -15.83
C LYS A 136 2.17 -15.98 -15.01
N GLU A 137 2.92 -16.49 -14.02
CA GLU A 137 2.44 -17.54 -13.13
C GLU A 137 1.28 -17.05 -12.25
N LYS A 138 1.39 -15.83 -11.72
CA LYS A 138 0.33 -15.22 -10.91
C LYS A 138 -0.96 -15.05 -11.72
N PHE A 139 -0.90 -14.50 -12.93
CA PHE A 139 -2.11 -14.26 -13.71
C PHE A 139 -2.69 -15.54 -14.30
N LYS A 140 -1.86 -16.54 -14.64
CA LYS A 140 -2.32 -17.88 -14.98
C LYS A 140 -3.14 -18.49 -13.84
N ALA A 141 -2.65 -18.39 -12.60
CA ALA A 141 -3.36 -18.87 -11.43
C ALA A 141 -4.66 -18.10 -11.18
N LEU A 142 -4.63 -16.76 -11.29
CA LEU A 142 -5.83 -15.94 -11.11
C LEU A 142 -6.92 -16.27 -12.15
N LEU A 143 -6.56 -16.36 -13.42
CA LEU A 143 -7.48 -16.72 -14.50
C LEU A 143 -8.08 -18.12 -14.26
N TRP A 144 -7.25 -19.07 -13.83
CA TRP A 144 -7.72 -20.42 -13.53
C TRP A 144 -8.75 -20.42 -12.39
N GLU A 145 -8.49 -19.73 -11.29
CA GLU A 145 -9.42 -19.67 -10.15
C GLU A 145 -10.74 -18.95 -10.55
N MET A 146 -10.64 -17.86 -11.34
CA MET A 146 -11.84 -17.16 -11.85
C MET A 146 -12.69 -18.03 -12.77
N GLU A 147 -12.08 -18.86 -13.65
CA GLU A 147 -12.81 -19.81 -14.49
C GLU A 147 -13.59 -20.84 -13.67
N HIS A 148 -13.09 -21.19 -12.48
CA HIS A 148 -13.72 -22.17 -11.60
C HIS A 148 -14.68 -21.53 -10.57
N ALA A 149 -14.86 -20.21 -10.60
CA ALA A 149 -15.78 -19.51 -9.71
C ALA A 149 -17.23 -20.00 -9.91
N ARG A 150 -17.95 -20.13 -8.78
CA ARG A 150 -19.34 -20.64 -8.76
C ARG A 150 -20.34 -19.63 -8.21
N SER A 151 -19.91 -18.76 -7.29
CA SER A 151 -20.78 -17.82 -6.58
C SER A 151 -20.45 -16.38 -6.92
N TYR A 152 -19.22 -15.95 -6.64
CA TYR A 152 -18.84 -14.57 -6.88
C TYR A 152 -17.34 -14.37 -7.17
N ILE A 153 -17.04 -13.27 -7.88
CA ILE A 153 -15.69 -12.77 -8.15
C ILE A 153 -15.64 -11.30 -7.77
N HIS A 154 -14.79 -10.96 -6.81
CA HIS A 154 -14.51 -9.59 -6.41
C HIS A 154 -13.07 -9.23 -6.80
N LEU A 155 -12.88 -8.21 -7.64
CA LEU A 155 -11.58 -7.72 -8.07
C LEU A 155 -11.41 -6.26 -7.66
N GLN A 156 -10.30 -5.95 -7.00
CA GLN A 156 -9.90 -4.59 -6.64
C GLN A 156 -8.45 -4.37 -7.05
N TYR A 157 -8.22 -3.38 -7.93
CA TYR A 157 -6.89 -3.05 -8.42
C TYR A 157 -6.67 -1.54 -8.50
N TYR A 158 -5.45 -1.12 -8.14
CA TYR A 158 -5.03 0.27 -8.30
C TYR A 158 -4.84 0.64 -9.78
N ILE A 159 -4.15 -0.23 -10.56
CA ILE A 159 -3.93 -0.03 -11.98
C ILE A 159 -4.59 -1.17 -12.77
N ILE A 160 -5.43 -0.78 -13.73
CA ILE A 160 -5.92 -1.64 -14.81
C ILE A 160 -5.59 -0.94 -16.12
N LYS A 161 -4.77 -1.58 -16.96
CA LYS A 161 -4.42 -1.05 -18.29
C LYS A 161 -5.23 -1.73 -19.39
N ARG A 162 -5.62 -0.94 -20.39
CA ARG A 162 -6.32 -1.43 -21.58
C ARG A 162 -5.33 -2.13 -22.51
N ASP A 163 -5.05 -3.39 -22.23
CA ASP A 163 -4.09 -4.22 -22.98
C ASP A 163 -4.54 -5.69 -23.08
N GLU A 164 -3.65 -6.55 -23.62
CA GLU A 164 -3.94 -7.96 -23.85
C GLU A 164 -4.18 -8.75 -22.55
N LEU A 165 -3.60 -8.34 -21.41
CA LEU A 165 -3.84 -9.01 -20.13
C LEU A 165 -5.24 -8.69 -19.61
N TRP A 166 -5.63 -7.41 -19.65
CA TRP A 166 -6.98 -7.02 -19.27
C TRP A 166 -8.03 -7.72 -20.13
N LYS A 167 -7.80 -7.77 -21.46
CA LYS A 167 -8.72 -8.44 -22.38
C LYS A 167 -8.98 -9.90 -21.98
N GLN A 168 -7.94 -10.65 -21.60
CA GLN A 168 -8.10 -12.03 -21.11
C GLN A 168 -8.94 -12.10 -19.83
N ILE A 169 -8.67 -11.20 -18.87
CA ILE A 169 -9.42 -11.11 -17.62
C ILE A 169 -10.88 -10.76 -17.91
N GLU A 170 -11.12 -9.74 -18.71
CA GLU A 170 -12.46 -9.28 -19.10
C GLU A 170 -13.28 -10.39 -19.76
N GLU A 171 -12.70 -11.15 -20.68
CA GLU A 171 -13.37 -12.28 -21.35
C GLU A 171 -13.82 -13.34 -20.33
N VAL A 172 -13.01 -13.62 -19.30
CA VAL A 172 -13.39 -14.54 -18.22
C VAL A 172 -14.51 -13.94 -17.38
N LEU A 173 -14.42 -12.68 -16.98
CA LEU A 173 -15.43 -12.02 -16.15
C LEU A 173 -16.81 -12.00 -16.84
N ILE A 174 -16.85 -11.64 -18.12
CA ILE A 174 -18.09 -11.63 -18.94
C ILE A 174 -18.67 -13.04 -19.02
N ARG A 175 -17.84 -14.05 -19.32
CA ARG A 175 -18.29 -15.44 -19.40
C ARG A 175 -18.90 -15.91 -18.09
N LYS A 176 -18.27 -15.57 -16.95
CA LYS A 176 -18.73 -15.95 -15.61
C LYS A 176 -20.01 -15.21 -15.23
N ALA A 177 -20.12 -13.93 -15.52
CA ALA A 177 -21.35 -13.15 -15.32
C ALA A 177 -22.53 -13.75 -16.10
N ARG A 178 -22.34 -14.11 -17.37
CA ARG A 178 -23.34 -14.81 -18.19
C ARG A 178 -23.75 -16.19 -17.65
N GLN A 179 -22.88 -16.83 -16.84
CA GLN A 179 -23.18 -18.10 -16.14
C GLN A 179 -23.89 -17.87 -14.79
N GLY A 180 -24.17 -16.63 -14.41
CA GLY A 180 -24.85 -16.30 -13.15
C GLY A 180 -23.91 -16.11 -11.96
N VAL A 181 -22.59 -16.06 -12.18
CA VAL A 181 -21.62 -15.68 -11.13
C VAL A 181 -21.68 -14.17 -10.93
N GLU A 182 -21.79 -13.73 -9.68
CA GLU A 182 -21.79 -12.32 -9.32
C GLU A 182 -20.38 -11.72 -9.46
N VAL A 183 -20.21 -10.72 -10.30
CA VAL A 183 -18.89 -10.12 -10.56
C VAL A 183 -18.89 -8.65 -10.15
N ARG A 184 -17.90 -8.27 -9.33
CA ARG A 184 -17.64 -6.87 -8.95
C ARG A 184 -16.19 -6.48 -9.26
N VAL A 185 -16.02 -5.30 -9.88
CA VAL A 185 -14.72 -4.72 -10.22
C VAL A 185 -14.63 -3.33 -9.59
N LEU A 186 -13.69 -3.16 -8.65
CA LEU A 186 -13.37 -1.91 -7.98
C LEU A 186 -12.01 -1.41 -8.46
N PHE A 187 -11.92 -0.16 -8.89
CA PHE A 187 -10.68 0.42 -9.38
C PHE A 187 -10.45 1.86 -8.86
N ASP A 188 -9.18 2.29 -8.83
CA ASP A 188 -8.82 3.68 -8.51
C ASP A 188 -8.78 4.53 -9.79
N SER A 189 -9.43 5.70 -9.78
CA SER A 189 -9.55 6.58 -10.94
C SER A 189 -8.20 6.98 -11.55
N MET A 190 -7.21 7.30 -10.72
CA MET A 190 -5.89 7.76 -11.17
C MET A 190 -5.04 6.65 -11.79
N GLY A 191 -5.17 5.43 -11.27
CA GLY A 191 -4.42 4.28 -11.77
C GLY A 191 -4.95 3.73 -13.09
N CYS A 192 -6.23 3.96 -13.40
CA CYS A 192 -6.93 3.36 -14.55
C CYS A 192 -7.16 4.33 -15.72
N ARG A 193 -6.37 5.39 -15.84
CA ARG A 193 -6.53 6.44 -16.89
C ARG A 193 -6.47 5.94 -18.34
N THR A 194 -5.94 4.75 -18.59
CA THR A 194 -5.93 4.14 -19.95
C THR A 194 -7.23 3.46 -20.30
N MET A 195 -8.10 3.22 -19.32
CA MET A 195 -9.45 2.72 -19.52
C MET A 195 -10.38 3.88 -19.86
N HIS A 196 -11.35 3.65 -20.70
CA HIS A 196 -12.35 4.64 -21.08
C HIS A 196 -13.71 4.25 -20.46
N ASN A 197 -14.61 5.22 -20.28
CA ASN A 197 -15.95 4.97 -19.75
C ASN A 197 -16.69 3.87 -20.53
N LYS A 198 -16.54 3.84 -21.85
CA LYS A 198 -17.12 2.79 -22.70
C LYS A 198 -16.64 1.36 -22.39
N ASP A 199 -15.42 1.22 -21.85
CA ASP A 199 -14.90 -0.09 -21.45
C ASP A 199 -15.64 -0.58 -20.18
N TRP A 200 -15.92 0.33 -19.25
CA TRP A 200 -16.69 0.06 -18.04
C TRP A 200 -18.19 -0.17 -18.35
N GLU A 201 -18.81 0.71 -19.14
CA GLU A 201 -20.20 0.57 -19.61
C GLU A 201 -20.45 -0.78 -20.30
N ARG A 202 -19.45 -1.30 -21.04
CA ARG A 202 -19.53 -2.62 -21.66
C ARG A 202 -19.59 -3.75 -20.64
N LEU A 203 -18.83 -3.66 -19.53
CA LEU A 203 -18.90 -4.64 -18.44
C LEU A 203 -20.25 -4.58 -17.73
N GLU A 204 -20.76 -3.36 -17.47
CA GLU A 204 -22.07 -3.16 -16.84
C GLU A 204 -23.20 -3.71 -17.69
N ALA A 205 -23.14 -3.56 -19.02
CA ALA A 205 -24.10 -4.14 -19.95
C ALA A 205 -24.13 -5.68 -19.93
N GLU A 206 -23.05 -6.32 -19.47
CA GLU A 206 -22.94 -7.78 -19.28
C GLU A 206 -23.31 -8.22 -17.86
N GLY A 207 -23.85 -7.31 -17.03
CA GLY A 207 -24.27 -7.60 -15.66
C GLY A 207 -23.14 -7.62 -14.63
N ILE A 208 -21.99 -7.05 -14.96
CA ILE A 208 -20.85 -6.89 -14.04
C ILE A 208 -21.00 -5.57 -13.31
N HIS A 209 -20.92 -5.58 -11.98
CA HIS A 209 -20.92 -4.36 -11.18
C HIS A 209 -19.55 -3.70 -11.20
N VAL A 210 -19.50 -2.41 -11.51
CA VAL A 210 -18.26 -1.62 -11.57
C VAL A 210 -18.37 -0.43 -10.63
N ALA A 211 -17.31 -0.17 -9.86
CA ALA A 211 -17.24 0.99 -9.00
C ALA A 211 -15.87 1.66 -9.07
N GLU A 212 -15.89 2.99 -9.07
CA GLU A 212 -14.70 3.84 -9.10
C GLU A 212 -14.40 4.39 -7.70
N PHE A 213 -13.20 4.13 -7.19
CA PHE A 213 -12.74 4.70 -5.94
C PHE A 213 -12.14 6.08 -6.19
N PHE A 214 -12.65 7.11 -5.50
CA PHE A 214 -12.31 8.52 -5.70
C PHE A 214 -12.58 9.02 -7.13
N PRO A 215 -13.85 9.03 -7.58
CA PRO A 215 -14.21 9.53 -8.90
C PRO A 215 -13.79 11.00 -9.09
N GLU A 216 -13.54 11.39 -10.33
CA GLU A 216 -13.23 12.78 -10.70
C GLU A 216 -14.47 13.66 -10.47
N VAL A 217 -14.33 14.70 -9.63
CA VAL A 217 -15.36 15.70 -9.40
C VAL A 217 -15.04 16.94 -10.24
N LEU A 218 -16.00 17.50 -10.97
CA LEU A 218 -15.85 18.70 -11.81
C LEU A 218 -14.75 18.60 -12.90
N GLY A 219 -14.74 17.50 -13.67
CA GLY A 219 -14.00 17.41 -14.93
C GLY A 219 -12.49 17.63 -14.87
N LYS A 220 -11.84 17.21 -13.82
CA LYS A 220 -10.37 17.16 -13.55
C LYS A 220 -9.93 17.74 -12.20
N LEU A 221 -10.78 18.41 -11.44
CA LEU A 221 -10.41 18.94 -10.13
C LEU A 221 -10.71 17.91 -9.05
N GLN A 222 -9.73 17.09 -8.68
CA GLN A 222 -9.84 16.19 -7.53
C GLN A 222 -9.24 16.89 -6.30
N LEU A 223 -10.07 17.30 -5.36
CA LEU A 223 -9.61 17.80 -4.06
C LEU A 223 -8.88 16.71 -3.22
N ARG A 224 -8.99 15.44 -3.64
CA ARG A 224 -8.38 14.26 -2.98
C ARG A 224 -7.24 13.65 -3.79
N VAL A 225 -6.50 14.45 -4.56
CA VAL A 225 -5.40 14.00 -5.45
C VAL A 225 -4.34 13.15 -4.72
N ASN A 226 -4.12 13.40 -3.43
CA ASN A 226 -3.10 12.72 -2.65
C ASN A 226 -3.48 11.33 -2.15
N TYR A 227 -4.77 11.04 -1.99
CA TYR A 227 -5.23 9.77 -1.44
C TYR A 227 -5.51 8.77 -2.56
N ARG A 228 -4.98 7.54 -2.44
CA ARG A 228 -5.16 6.49 -3.45
C ARG A 228 -5.56 5.18 -2.82
N ASN A 229 -6.43 4.45 -3.49
CA ASN A 229 -6.67 3.06 -3.15
C ASN A 229 -5.62 2.19 -3.85
N HIS A 230 -4.53 1.91 -3.13
CA HIS A 230 -3.39 1.17 -3.66
C HIS A 230 -3.50 -0.34 -3.41
N ARG A 231 -4.63 -0.83 -2.91
CA ARG A 231 -4.89 -2.25 -2.68
C ARG A 231 -5.01 -3.02 -3.99
N LYS A 232 -4.56 -4.28 -3.98
CA LYS A 232 -4.72 -5.25 -5.06
C LYS A 232 -5.22 -6.51 -4.43
N ILE A 233 -6.52 -6.75 -4.55
CA ILE A 233 -7.24 -7.85 -3.93
C ILE A 233 -8.05 -8.56 -5.00
N ALA A 234 -8.04 -9.90 -5.00
CA ALA A 234 -9.04 -10.68 -5.67
C ALA A 234 -9.61 -11.70 -4.68
N VAL A 235 -10.92 -11.80 -4.58
CA VAL A 235 -11.60 -12.81 -3.77
C VAL A 235 -12.55 -13.58 -4.67
N ILE A 236 -12.45 -14.91 -4.62
CA ILE A 236 -13.24 -15.82 -5.44
C ILE A 236 -13.95 -16.81 -4.51
N ASP A 237 -15.27 -16.77 -4.54
CA ASP A 237 -16.17 -17.64 -3.76
C ASP A 237 -15.89 -17.65 -2.24
N GLY A 238 -15.30 -16.60 -1.67
CA GLY A 238 -14.84 -16.56 -0.26
C GLY A 238 -13.77 -17.59 0.09
N ARG A 239 -13.39 -18.44 -0.85
CA ARG A 239 -12.47 -19.56 -0.69
C ARG A 239 -11.03 -19.19 -1.05
N ILE A 240 -10.84 -18.46 -2.13
CA ILE A 240 -9.54 -18.08 -2.66
C ILE A 240 -9.37 -16.57 -2.57
N GLY A 241 -8.21 -16.12 -2.03
CA GLY A 241 -7.85 -14.72 -1.95
C GLY A 241 -6.47 -14.45 -2.56
N PHE A 242 -6.35 -13.42 -3.38
CA PHE A 242 -5.06 -12.94 -3.89
C PHE A 242 -4.75 -11.57 -3.30
N VAL A 243 -3.51 -11.37 -2.84
CA VAL A 243 -3.01 -10.07 -2.36
C VAL A 243 -1.52 -9.93 -2.63
N GLY A 244 -1.07 -8.73 -3.01
CA GLY A 244 0.35 -8.46 -3.29
C GLY A 244 0.58 -7.29 -4.23
N GLY A 245 1.76 -7.20 -4.85
CA GLY A 245 2.19 -6.01 -5.57
C GLY A 245 1.75 -5.92 -7.04
N PHE A 246 1.43 -7.04 -7.72
CA PHE A 246 1.06 -7.03 -9.14
C PHE A 246 -0.25 -6.29 -9.40
N ASN A 247 -0.22 -5.30 -10.28
CA ASN A 247 -1.41 -4.72 -10.92
C ASN A 247 -1.75 -5.44 -12.24
N ILE A 248 -2.75 -4.96 -12.97
CA ILE A 248 -3.17 -5.52 -14.27
C ILE A 248 -2.61 -4.66 -15.40
N GLY A 249 -1.69 -5.24 -16.19
CA GLY A 249 -1.03 -4.61 -17.32
C GLY A 249 0.11 -5.48 -17.87
N ARG A 250 0.44 -5.30 -19.14
CA ARG A 250 1.47 -6.09 -19.87
C ARG A 250 2.86 -5.97 -19.26
N GLU A 251 3.18 -4.85 -18.61
CA GLU A 251 4.45 -4.65 -17.92
C GLU A 251 4.64 -5.66 -16.79
N TYR A 252 3.58 -6.05 -16.09
CA TYR A 252 3.63 -7.04 -15.02
C TYR A 252 3.87 -8.47 -15.54
N LEU A 253 3.70 -8.68 -16.87
CA LEU A 253 4.10 -9.92 -17.55
C LEU A 253 5.54 -9.86 -18.09
N GLY A 254 6.29 -8.78 -17.80
CA GLY A 254 7.63 -8.56 -18.34
C GLY A 254 7.67 -8.27 -19.84
N ARG A 255 6.57 -7.75 -20.41
CA ARG A 255 6.44 -7.46 -21.84
C ARG A 255 6.66 -5.99 -22.21
N ASP A 256 6.91 -5.12 -21.24
CA ASP A 256 7.22 -3.72 -21.50
C ASP A 256 8.73 -3.53 -21.71
N PRO A 257 9.19 -3.02 -22.87
CA PRO A 257 10.62 -2.87 -23.17
C PRO A 257 11.35 -1.90 -22.22
N LYS A 258 10.64 -0.93 -21.62
CA LYS A 258 11.21 0.04 -20.68
C LYS A 258 11.69 -0.64 -19.40
N PHE A 259 10.88 -1.56 -18.86
CA PHE A 259 11.13 -2.19 -17.57
C PHE A 259 11.79 -3.56 -17.70
N GLY A 260 11.54 -4.29 -18.79
CA GLY A 260 11.99 -5.66 -18.96
C GLY A 260 11.24 -6.61 -18.01
N TYR A 261 11.97 -7.54 -17.38
CA TYR A 261 11.38 -8.45 -16.41
C TYR A 261 10.81 -7.68 -15.20
N TRP A 262 9.56 -7.96 -14.83
CA TRP A 262 8.91 -7.33 -13.69
C TRP A 262 8.91 -8.29 -12.50
N ARG A 263 9.76 -7.98 -11.52
CA ARG A 263 9.91 -8.77 -10.29
C ARG A 263 9.03 -8.20 -9.20
N ASP A 264 7.96 -8.89 -8.86
CA ASP A 264 7.06 -8.50 -7.77
C ASP A 264 6.78 -9.70 -6.84
N THR A 265 5.99 -9.51 -5.79
CA THR A 265 5.57 -10.59 -4.90
C THR A 265 4.05 -10.53 -4.69
N HIS A 266 3.39 -11.67 -4.85
CA HIS A 266 1.95 -11.85 -4.65
C HIS A 266 1.70 -13.20 -4.01
N ILE A 267 0.68 -13.30 -3.18
CA ILE A 267 0.26 -14.58 -2.63
C ILE A 267 -1.16 -14.92 -3.04
N CYS A 268 -1.42 -16.19 -3.13
CA CYS A 268 -2.75 -16.77 -3.15
C CYS A 268 -2.97 -17.49 -1.84
N LEU A 269 -4.05 -17.16 -1.17
CA LEU A 269 -4.51 -17.70 0.09
C LEU A 269 -5.70 -18.63 -0.14
N GLU A 270 -5.72 -19.77 0.54
CA GLU A 270 -6.91 -20.59 0.74
C GLU A 270 -7.05 -20.88 2.23
N GLY A 271 -8.14 -20.45 2.84
CA GLY A 271 -8.36 -20.57 4.29
C GLY A 271 -9.10 -19.38 4.87
N SER A 272 -9.22 -19.34 6.19
CA SER A 272 -10.05 -18.32 6.89
C SER A 272 -9.54 -16.89 6.76
N ALA A 273 -8.26 -16.67 6.40
CA ALA A 273 -7.73 -15.32 6.12
C ALA A 273 -8.40 -14.66 4.90
N VAL A 274 -8.99 -15.45 3.99
CA VAL A 274 -9.70 -14.93 2.81
C VAL A 274 -10.90 -14.09 3.22
N LEU A 275 -11.59 -14.44 4.32
CA LEU A 275 -12.69 -13.64 4.85
C LEU A 275 -12.23 -12.22 5.24
N SER A 276 -11.03 -12.06 5.80
CA SER A 276 -10.49 -10.74 6.11
C SER A 276 -10.24 -9.90 4.85
N LEU A 277 -9.80 -10.53 3.75
CA LEU A 277 -9.68 -9.86 2.44
C LEU A 277 -11.05 -9.51 1.86
N ALA A 278 -12.04 -10.41 1.98
CA ALA A 278 -13.42 -10.17 1.53
C ALA A 278 -14.05 -8.99 2.27
N ILE A 279 -13.93 -8.95 3.61
CA ILE A 279 -14.40 -7.82 4.43
C ILE A 279 -13.73 -6.51 3.98
N ARG A 280 -12.43 -6.52 3.69
CA ARG A 280 -11.73 -5.32 3.22
C ARG A 280 -12.23 -4.86 1.85
N PHE A 281 -12.45 -5.79 0.92
CA PHE A 281 -13.09 -5.47 -0.37
C PHE A 281 -14.48 -4.86 -0.17
N ILE A 282 -15.32 -5.49 0.65
CA ILE A 282 -16.70 -5.03 0.91
C ILE A 282 -16.72 -3.62 1.49
N LEU A 283 -15.84 -3.31 2.44
CA LEU A 283 -15.71 -1.95 3.00
C LEU A 283 -15.37 -0.91 1.93
N ASP A 284 -14.38 -1.22 1.08
CA ASP A 284 -13.96 -0.34 0.00
C ASP A 284 -15.07 -0.19 -1.05
N TRP A 285 -15.77 -1.29 -1.37
CA TRP A 285 -16.91 -1.31 -2.29
C TRP A 285 -18.08 -0.47 -1.78
N ASN A 286 -18.50 -0.70 -0.55
CA ASN A 286 -19.62 0.03 0.05
C ASN A 286 -19.37 1.54 0.07
N TYR A 287 -18.12 1.94 0.26
CA TYR A 287 -17.73 3.35 0.16
C TYR A 287 -17.84 3.89 -1.26
N ALA A 288 -17.34 3.14 -2.26
CA ALA A 288 -17.27 3.59 -3.66
C ALA A 288 -18.63 3.54 -4.35
N ALA A 289 -19.39 2.48 -4.15
CA ALA A 289 -20.69 2.24 -4.83
C ALA A 289 -21.89 2.76 -4.03
N SER A 290 -21.69 3.23 -2.80
CA SER A 290 -22.79 3.61 -1.86
C SER A 290 -23.80 2.48 -1.64
N GLU A 291 -23.32 1.24 -1.67
CA GLU A 291 -24.08 0.02 -1.38
C GLU A 291 -23.77 -0.51 0.04
N ASN A 292 -24.55 -1.45 0.53
CA ASN A 292 -24.29 -2.16 1.77
C ASN A 292 -24.26 -3.68 1.55
N LEU A 293 -23.12 -4.20 1.13
CA LEU A 293 -22.90 -5.64 0.91
C LEU A 293 -22.86 -6.46 2.21
N PHE A 294 -22.84 -5.82 3.36
CA PHE A 294 -22.92 -6.53 4.65
C PHE A 294 -24.30 -7.17 4.89
N LEU A 295 -25.30 -6.81 4.11
CA LEU A 295 -26.63 -7.43 4.15
C LEU A 295 -26.72 -8.74 3.35
N ASP A 296 -25.67 -9.12 2.63
CA ASP A 296 -25.63 -10.36 1.86
C ASP A 296 -24.90 -11.46 2.65
N ASP A 297 -25.66 -12.27 3.36
CA ASP A 297 -25.11 -13.35 4.20
C ASP A 297 -24.26 -14.37 3.41
N ARG A 298 -24.51 -14.54 2.11
CA ARG A 298 -23.75 -15.46 1.24
C ARG A 298 -22.26 -15.13 1.20
N LEU A 299 -21.90 -13.85 1.34
CA LEU A 299 -20.51 -13.37 1.31
C LEU A 299 -19.72 -13.78 2.58
N PHE A 300 -20.41 -14.20 3.63
CA PHE A 300 -19.86 -14.58 4.93
C PHE A 300 -20.00 -16.07 5.26
N GLU A 301 -20.60 -16.84 4.38
CA GLU A 301 -20.65 -18.29 4.53
C GLU A 301 -19.24 -18.87 4.52
N THR A 302 -18.95 -19.78 5.44
CA THR A 302 -17.65 -20.46 5.49
C THR A 302 -17.57 -21.47 4.36
N PRO A 303 -16.73 -21.24 3.34
CA PRO A 303 -16.63 -22.17 2.24
C PRO A 303 -15.93 -23.46 2.66
N HIS A 304 -16.16 -24.53 1.89
CA HIS A 304 -15.35 -25.73 2.02
C HIS A 304 -13.96 -25.48 1.44
N PHE A 305 -12.91 -25.62 2.29
CA PHE A 305 -11.53 -25.50 1.85
C PHE A 305 -11.02 -26.86 1.34
N GLU A 306 -10.46 -26.88 0.14
CA GLU A 306 -9.90 -28.09 -0.47
C GLU A 306 -8.54 -28.45 0.15
N ARG A 307 -7.83 -27.44 0.68
CA ARG A 307 -6.49 -27.59 1.25
C ARG A 307 -6.53 -27.46 2.77
N ASN A 308 -5.88 -28.38 3.44
CA ASN A 308 -5.67 -28.34 4.89
C ASN A 308 -4.44 -27.46 5.19
N GLY A 309 -4.58 -26.16 5.03
CA GLY A 309 -3.56 -25.18 5.38
C GLY A 309 -3.31 -25.14 6.88
N ARG A 310 -2.11 -24.65 7.27
CA ARG A 310 -1.69 -24.58 8.68
C ARG A 310 -0.93 -23.31 9.01
N GLU A 311 -0.94 -22.35 8.09
CA GLU A 311 -0.15 -21.14 8.25
C GLU A 311 -0.95 -20.08 9.02
N PRO A 312 -0.40 -19.56 10.14
CA PRO A 312 -1.04 -18.45 10.85
C PRO A 312 -0.86 -17.14 10.06
N VAL A 313 -1.97 -16.43 9.86
CA VAL A 313 -2.02 -15.19 9.07
C VAL A 313 -2.90 -14.15 9.75
N GLN A 314 -2.46 -12.91 9.72
CA GLN A 314 -3.29 -11.73 9.96
C GLN A 314 -3.28 -10.84 8.71
N ILE A 315 -4.44 -10.41 8.25
CA ILE A 315 -4.57 -9.40 7.20
C ILE A 315 -4.69 -8.04 7.87
N ILE A 316 -3.70 -7.20 7.68
CA ILE A 316 -3.66 -5.84 8.20
C ILE A 316 -3.91 -4.83 7.08
N SER A 317 -4.58 -3.75 7.39
CA SER A 317 -4.80 -2.67 6.43
C SER A 317 -4.60 -1.31 7.09
N SER A 318 -4.15 -0.35 6.31
CA SER A 318 -4.03 1.04 6.72
C SER A 318 -4.67 1.97 5.68
N GLY A 319 -4.95 3.18 6.09
CA GLY A 319 -5.48 4.21 5.21
C GLY A 319 -5.45 5.58 5.88
N PRO A 320 -5.66 6.65 5.10
CA PRO A 320 -5.68 8.01 5.62
C PRO A 320 -6.86 8.29 6.58
N ASP A 321 -7.84 7.38 6.65
CA ASP A 321 -8.98 7.37 7.56
C ASP A 321 -8.68 6.73 8.93
N SER A 322 -7.54 6.08 9.07
CA SER A 322 -7.09 5.47 10.32
C SER A 322 -6.51 6.50 11.29
N HIS A 323 -6.61 6.21 12.60
CA HIS A 323 -6.00 7.04 13.65
C HIS A 323 -4.50 6.79 13.81
N SER A 324 -4.04 5.60 13.45
CA SER A 324 -2.65 5.13 13.48
C SER A 324 -2.19 4.76 12.06
N GLN A 325 -0.92 4.52 11.90
CA GLN A 325 -0.32 4.04 10.65
C GLN A 325 -0.03 2.53 10.80
N GLU A 326 -1.07 1.72 10.78
CA GLU A 326 -1.06 0.34 11.26
C GLU A 326 0.01 -0.52 10.57
N ILE A 327 0.14 -0.44 9.24
CA ILE A 327 1.18 -1.20 8.50
C ILE A 327 2.57 -0.70 8.85
N ARG A 328 2.75 0.61 8.99
CA ARG A 328 4.02 1.22 9.42
C ARG A 328 4.41 0.75 10.82
N ASP A 329 3.47 0.78 11.75
CA ASP A 329 3.69 0.36 13.13
C ASP A 329 3.97 -1.15 13.23
N ASN A 330 3.31 -1.97 12.38
CA ASN A 330 3.63 -3.38 12.23
C ASN A 330 5.09 -3.59 11.76
N TYR A 331 5.54 -2.82 10.76
CA TYR A 331 6.94 -2.88 10.32
C TYR A 331 7.91 -2.51 11.45
N LEU A 332 7.61 -1.45 12.20
CA LEU A 332 8.42 -1.01 13.33
C LEU A 332 8.52 -2.10 14.41
N HIS A 333 7.39 -2.75 14.74
CA HIS A 333 7.36 -3.89 15.66
C HIS A 333 8.22 -5.07 15.16
N LEU A 334 8.10 -5.45 13.89
CA LEU A 334 8.88 -6.53 13.30
C LEU A 334 10.39 -6.24 13.33
N ILE A 335 10.79 -4.99 13.02
CA ILE A 335 12.20 -4.57 13.07
C ILE A 335 12.74 -4.67 14.50
N HIS A 336 11.99 -4.23 15.51
CA HIS A 336 12.40 -4.32 16.92
C HIS A 336 12.48 -5.79 17.44
N LEU A 337 11.65 -6.68 16.91
CA LEU A 337 11.67 -8.10 17.29
C LEU A 337 12.77 -8.90 16.58
N ALA A 338 13.41 -8.35 15.56
CA ALA A 338 14.46 -9.01 14.81
C ALA A 338 15.71 -9.25 15.67
N LYS A 339 16.25 -10.47 15.59
CA LYS A 339 17.46 -10.88 16.34
C LYS A 339 18.59 -11.37 15.45
N LYS A 340 18.27 -11.86 14.24
CA LYS A 340 19.24 -12.49 13.32
C LYS A 340 19.32 -11.77 11.99
N SER A 341 18.19 -11.58 11.33
CA SER A 341 18.15 -11.07 9.96
C SER A 341 16.88 -10.27 9.65
N ILE A 342 17.04 -9.27 8.80
CA ILE A 342 15.95 -8.50 8.17
C ILE A 342 16.23 -8.45 6.69
N CYS A 343 15.30 -8.95 5.85
CA CYS A 343 15.35 -8.85 4.40
C CYS A 343 14.20 -7.98 3.89
N ILE A 344 14.51 -6.89 3.21
CA ILE A 344 13.54 -5.93 2.67
C ILE A 344 13.66 -5.87 1.16
N GLN A 345 12.56 -6.07 0.45
CA GLN A 345 12.40 -5.70 -0.96
C GLN A 345 11.31 -4.64 -1.08
N THR A 346 11.64 -3.51 -1.70
CA THR A 346 10.69 -2.43 -1.95
C THR A 346 11.13 -1.60 -3.16
N PRO A 347 10.19 -1.16 -4.03
CA PRO A 347 10.56 -0.25 -5.12
C PRO A 347 10.96 1.13 -4.59
N TYR A 348 10.37 1.55 -3.47
CA TYR A 348 10.59 2.86 -2.86
C TYR A 348 10.98 2.67 -1.39
N PHE A 349 12.21 3.05 -1.07
CA PHE A 349 12.75 3.05 0.29
C PHE A 349 12.90 4.50 0.75
N ILE A 350 11.79 5.08 1.20
CA ILE A 350 11.69 6.45 1.73
C ILE A 350 11.01 6.38 3.10
N PRO A 351 11.64 5.68 4.06
CA PRO A 351 11.06 5.48 5.38
C PRO A 351 10.97 6.80 6.16
N ASP A 352 10.06 6.85 7.12
CA ASP A 352 10.08 7.90 8.12
C ASP A 352 11.27 7.71 9.09
N THR A 353 11.46 8.69 9.98
CA THR A 353 12.58 8.71 10.91
C THR A 353 12.60 7.48 11.83
N ASP A 354 11.42 7.05 12.32
CA ASP A 354 11.37 5.96 13.30
C ASP A 354 11.75 4.61 12.67
N ILE A 355 11.25 4.32 11.48
CA ILE A 355 11.61 3.11 10.71
C ILE A 355 13.10 3.14 10.35
N LEU A 356 13.58 4.29 9.86
CA LEU A 356 14.99 4.45 9.48
C LEU A 356 15.92 4.23 10.66
N ASP A 357 15.62 4.83 11.81
CA ASP A 357 16.44 4.73 13.01
C ASP A 357 16.37 3.32 13.62
N ALA A 358 15.20 2.68 13.63
CA ALA A 358 15.07 1.29 14.06
C ALA A 358 15.91 0.33 13.21
N LEU A 359 15.92 0.49 11.88
CA LEU A 359 16.76 -0.30 10.96
C LEU A 359 18.25 -0.05 11.18
N LYS A 360 18.66 1.22 11.41
CA LYS A 360 20.05 1.57 11.72
C LYS A 360 20.49 0.97 13.06
N ILE A 361 19.62 1.00 14.06
CA ILE A 361 19.88 0.38 15.38
C ILE A 361 20.03 -1.13 15.20
N ALA A 362 19.12 -1.80 14.49
CA ALA A 362 19.19 -3.23 14.23
C ALA A 362 20.52 -3.61 13.56
N ALA A 363 20.92 -2.90 12.49
CA ALA A 363 22.16 -3.15 11.76
C ALA A 363 23.41 -2.96 12.66
N LYS A 364 23.43 -1.89 13.48
CA LYS A 364 24.53 -1.63 14.41
C LYS A 364 24.57 -2.61 15.59
N SER A 365 23.44 -3.22 15.92
CA SER A 365 23.31 -4.24 16.97
C SER A 365 23.65 -5.66 16.49
N GLY A 366 24.10 -5.82 15.22
CA GLY A 366 24.56 -7.10 14.69
C GLY A 366 23.48 -7.90 13.95
N VAL A 367 22.27 -7.35 13.74
CA VAL A 367 21.27 -7.96 12.87
C VAL A 367 21.71 -7.81 11.41
N ASP A 368 21.68 -8.88 10.62
CA ASP A 368 22.00 -8.86 9.18
C ASP A 368 20.86 -8.20 8.40
N VAL A 369 20.94 -6.87 8.24
CA VAL A 369 19.94 -6.08 7.51
C VAL A 369 20.32 -6.02 6.05
N ARG A 370 19.41 -6.51 5.19
CA ARG A 370 19.57 -6.53 3.72
C ARG A 370 18.40 -5.80 3.07
N ILE A 371 18.70 -4.84 2.20
CA ILE A 371 17.71 -4.01 1.50
C ILE A 371 17.97 -4.11 0.01
N MET A 372 16.91 -4.39 -0.76
CA MET A 372 16.99 -4.46 -2.22
C MET A 372 15.98 -3.51 -2.84
N ILE A 373 16.45 -2.67 -3.75
CA ILE A 373 15.69 -1.68 -4.52
C ILE A 373 15.89 -1.90 -6.01
N PRO A 374 15.05 -1.34 -6.91
CA PRO A 374 15.31 -1.40 -8.35
C PRO A 374 16.57 -0.59 -8.74
N CYS A 375 17.27 -1.01 -9.79
CA CYS A 375 18.40 -0.28 -10.36
C CYS A 375 17.99 0.89 -11.27
N LYS A 376 16.74 0.89 -11.76
CA LYS A 376 16.21 1.89 -12.70
C LYS A 376 15.03 2.65 -12.10
N PRO A 377 14.93 3.96 -12.38
CA PRO A 377 13.77 4.74 -11.94
C PRO A 377 12.54 4.47 -12.82
N ASP A 378 11.37 4.34 -12.19
CA ASP A 378 10.07 4.61 -12.82
C ASP A 378 9.69 6.08 -12.62
N HIS A 379 9.96 6.63 -11.42
CA HIS A 379 9.81 8.03 -11.03
C HIS A 379 11.16 8.61 -10.57
N PRO A 380 11.76 9.57 -11.30
CA PRO A 380 13.11 10.04 -11.02
C PRO A 380 13.32 10.58 -9.60
N PHE A 381 12.41 11.42 -9.08
CA PHE A 381 12.54 11.98 -7.73
C PHE A 381 12.46 10.90 -6.65
N VAL A 382 11.53 9.95 -6.78
CA VAL A 382 11.38 8.82 -5.85
C VAL A 382 12.63 7.95 -5.82
N TYR A 383 13.22 7.69 -6.99
CA TYR A 383 14.45 6.91 -7.11
C TYR A 383 15.63 7.58 -6.39
N TRP A 384 15.85 8.89 -6.63
CA TRP A 384 16.96 9.60 -6.00
C TRP A 384 16.75 9.78 -4.49
N ALA A 385 15.53 9.99 -4.02
CA ALA A 385 15.21 9.97 -2.60
C ALA A 385 15.53 8.60 -1.99
N THR A 386 15.06 7.51 -2.59
CA THR A 386 15.36 6.12 -2.19
C THR A 386 16.86 5.88 -2.08
N TYR A 387 17.63 6.29 -3.09
CA TYR A 387 19.08 6.11 -3.11
C TYR A 387 19.80 6.90 -2.01
N SER A 388 19.28 8.08 -1.64
CA SER A 388 19.78 8.88 -0.52
C SER A 388 19.62 8.15 0.83
N TYR A 389 18.44 7.58 1.11
CA TYR A 389 18.20 6.82 2.33
C TYR A 389 19.01 5.51 2.39
N LEU A 390 19.24 4.89 1.24
CA LEU A 390 20.09 3.70 1.15
C LEU A 390 21.50 4.00 1.66
N GLY A 391 22.02 5.20 1.39
CA GLY A 391 23.33 5.66 1.87
C GLY A 391 23.46 5.65 3.39
N GLU A 392 22.41 6.06 4.11
CA GLU A 392 22.41 6.01 5.58
C GLU A 392 22.44 4.56 6.10
N MET A 393 21.73 3.67 5.43
CA MET A 393 21.75 2.25 5.78
C MET A 393 23.09 1.59 5.52
N ILE A 394 23.77 1.94 4.41
CA ILE A 394 25.13 1.48 4.10
C ILE A 394 26.13 1.96 5.17
N GLU A 395 26.02 3.22 5.61
CA GLU A 395 26.87 3.74 6.68
C GLU A 395 26.58 3.09 8.03
N ALA A 396 25.34 2.66 8.27
CA ALA A 396 24.96 1.90 9.46
C ALA A 396 25.43 0.42 9.44
N GLY A 397 25.89 -0.08 8.28
CA GLY A 397 26.40 -1.45 8.14
C GLY A 397 25.43 -2.42 7.44
N ALA A 398 24.28 -1.94 6.96
CA ALA A 398 23.37 -2.76 6.19
C ALA A 398 23.93 -3.10 4.80
N LYS A 399 23.52 -4.24 4.26
CA LYS A 399 23.84 -4.69 2.88
C LYS A 399 22.74 -4.24 1.94
N CYS A 400 23.06 -3.30 1.07
CA CYS A 400 22.09 -2.70 0.14
C CYS A 400 22.38 -3.13 -1.29
N TYR A 401 21.32 -3.53 -2.01
CA TYR A 401 21.41 -4.08 -3.36
C TYR A 401 20.54 -3.29 -4.32
N THR A 402 21.02 -3.13 -5.57
CA THR A 402 20.21 -2.70 -6.70
C THR A 402 19.94 -3.90 -7.59
N TYR A 403 18.66 -4.20 -7.86
CA TYR A 403 18.25 -5.32 -8.70
C TYR A 403 18.40 -4.97 -10.18
N ASP A 404 19.21 -5.74 -10.93
CA ASP A 404 19.64 -5.38 -12.28
C ASP A 404 18.89 -6.12 -13.40
N ASN A 405 18.14 -7.18 -13.07
CA ASN A 405 17.41 -7.98 -14.05
C ASN A 405 15.98 -7.47 -14.29
N GLY A 406 15.85 -6.21 -14.69
CA GLY A 406 14.55 -5.59 -14.94
C GLY A 406 14.10 -4.62 -13.83
N PHE A 407 12.82 -4.62 -13.46
CA PHE A 407 12.26 -3.73 -12.46
C PHE A 407 11.78 -4.50 -11.23
N LEU A 408 12.35 -4.21 -10.07
CA LEU A 408 11.91 -4.76 -8.78
C LEU A 408 10.78 -3.90 -8.20
N HIS A 409 9.63 -4.54 -7.99
CA HIS A 409 8.46 -3.87 -7.41
C HIS A 409 7.86 -4.66 -6.22
N ALA A 410 8.55 -5.65 -5.69
CA ALA A 410 8.13 -6.42 -4.52
C ALA A 410 8.02 -5.53 -3.27
N LYS A 411 7.09 -5.83 -2.39
CA LYS A 411 6.91 -5.20 -1.09
C LYS A 411 6.87 -6.31 -0.04
N CYS A 412 8.05 -6.60 0.51
CA CYS A 412 8.23 -7.72 1.41
C CYS A 412 9.25 -7.39 2.49
N LEU A 413 8.90 -7.68 3.73
CA LEU A 413 9.77 -7.65 4.90
C LEU A 413 9.79 -9.03 5.54
N CYS A 414 10.94 -9.72 5.54
CA CYS A 414 11.15 -10.99 6.20
C CYS A 414 12.03 -10.80 7.43
N VAL A 415 11.69 -11.45 8.55
CA VAL A 415 12.41 -11.34 9.82
C VAL A 415 12.76 -12.73 10.34
N ASP A 416 14.06 -12.93 10.61
CA ASP A 416 14.65 -14.09 11.28
C ASP A 416 14.29 -15.46 10.66
N GLY A 417 13.83 -15.52 9.41
CA GLY A 417 13.34 -16.72 8.77
C GLY A 417 12.04 -17.26 9.37
N GLN A 418 11.29 -16.44 10.14
CA GLN A 418 10.13 -16.87 10.94
C GLN A 418 8.84 -16.13 10.55
N VAL A 419 8.90 -14.82 10.32
CA VAL A 419 7.73 -13.99 10.03
C VAL A 419 7.99 -13.12 8.83
N THR A 420 6.95 -12.99 8.01
CA THR A 420 6.95 -12.12 6.84
C THR A 420 5.74 -11.19 6.88
N CYS A 421 5.98 -9.92 6.54
CA CYS A 421 4.92 -8.97 6.19
C CYS A 421 5.08 -8.58 4.71
N MET A 422 4.05 -8.88 3.91
CA MET A 422 4.08 -8.59 2.48
C MET A 422 2.69 -8.19 1.98
N GLY A 423 2.64 -7.40 0.90
CA GLY A 423 1.36 -6.96 0.35
C GLY A 423 1.49 -5.81 -0.64
N THR A 424 0.72 -4.75 -0.43
CA THR A 424 0.66 -3.62 -1.35
C THR A 424 1.50 -2.42 -0.92
N ALA A 425 1.81 -2.29 0.39
CA ALA A 425 2.49 -1.14 0.95
C ALA A 425 4.00 -1.13 0.67
N ASN A 426 4.49 -0.07 0.03
CA ASN A 426 5.91 0.21 -0.07
C ASN A 426 6.49 0.62 1.31
N MET A 427 7.81 0.68 1.41
CA MET A 427 8.47 1.23 2.60
C MET A 427 8.70 2.73 2.43
N ASP A 428 7.61 3.48 2.29
CA ASP A 428 7.64 4.92 2.11
C ASP A 428 6.55 5.63 2.91
N ILE A 429 6.77 6.93 3.19
CA ILE A 429 5.86 7.79 3.97
C ILE A 429 4.48 7.85 3.31
N ARG A 430 4.41 7.85 1.97
CA ARG A 430 3.14 7.93 1.24
C ARG A 430 2.29 6.68 1.43
N SER A 431 2.89 5.49 1.35
CA SER A 431 2.19 4.23 1.62
C SER A 431 1.72 4.13 3.08
N PHE A 432 2.49 4.70 4.02
CA PHE A 432 2.14 4.67 5.44
C PHE A 432 1.01 5.63 5.82
N ALA A 433 0.93 6.80 5.16
CA ALA A 433 0.06 7.89 5.62
C ALA A 433 -1.06 8.29 4.66
N LEU A 434 -0.90 8.07 3.35
CA LEU A 434 -1.77 8.64 2.32
C LEU A 434 -2.51 7.60 1.48
N ASN A 435 -1.97 6.39 1.35
CA ASN A 435 -2.60 5.35 0.55
C ASN A 435 -3.44 4.40 1.42
N PHE A 436 -4.53 3.89 0.84
CA PHE A 436 -5.18 2.69 1.35
C PHE A 436 -4.38 1.48 0.93
N GLU A 437 -3.82 0.75 1.89
CA GLU A 437 -2.95 -0.40 1.68
C GLU A 437 -3.49 -1.64 2.41
N VAL A 438 -3.01 -2.81 1.99
CA VAL A 438 -3.30 -4.09 2.64
C VAL A 438 -2.09 -5.00 2.59
N ASN A 439 -1.73 -5.58 3.74
CA ASN A 439 -0.64 -6.53 3.85
C ASN A 439 -1.10 -7.80 4.59
N ALA A 440 -0.46 -8.92 4.28
CA ALA A 440 -0.53 -10.15 5.04
C ALA A 440 0.70 -10.26 5.95
N VAL A 441 0.46 -10.45 7.25
CA VAL A 441 1.49 -10.84 8.21
C VAL A 441 1.40 -12.34 8.40
N ILE A 442 2.43 -13.04 7.96
CA ILE A 442 2.47 -14.52 7.89
C ILE A 442 3.48 -15.01 8.92
N TYR A 443 2.99 -15.71 9.92
CA TYR A 443 3.79 -16.27 11.02
C TYR A 443 4.19 -17.70 10.69
N SER A 444 5.08 -17.87 9.71
CA SER A 444 5.46 -19.18 9.18
C SER A 444 6.91 -19.21 8.74
N ALA A 445 7.70 -20.05 9.39
CA ALA A 445 9.07 -20.30 8.98
C ALA A 445 9.15 -20.89 7.56
N ARG A 446 8.20 -21.73 7.14
CA ARG A 446 8.14 -22.30 5.80
C ARG A 446 8.01 -21.20 4.75
N VAL A 447 6.99 -20.35 4.90
CA VAL A 447 6.69 -19.28 3.94
C VAL A 447 7.80 -18.23 3.93
N THR A 448 8.28 -17.82 5.11
CA THR A 448 9.33 -16.81 5.23
C THR A 448 10.63 -17.28 4.58
N ARG A 449 11.04 -18.53 4.79
CA ARG A 449 12.24 -19.08 4.14
C ARG A 449 12.10 -19.18 2.61
N GLN A 450 10.91 -19.47 2.09
CA GLN A 450 10.67 -19.44 0.65
C GLN A 450 10.87 -18.02 0.07
N LEU A 451 10.40 -16.98 0.78
CA LEU A 451 10.58 -15.58 0.37
C LEU A 451 12.04 -15.13 0.55
N GLU A 452 12.73 -15.55 1.61
CA GLU A 452 14.15 -15.30 1.79
C GLU A 452 14.99 -16.02 0.70
N GLN A 453 14.60 -17.23 0.29
CA GLN A 453 15.25 -17.91 -0.83
C GLN A 453 15.04 -17.14 -2.15
N ALA A 454 13.81 -16.63 -2.39
CA ALA A 454 13.55 -15.77 -3.54
C ALA A 454 14.41 -14.50 -3.48
N PHE A 455 14.57 -13.88 -2.30
CA PHE A 455 15.47 -12.75 -2.09
C PHE A 455 16.95 -13.11 -2.43
N HIS A 456 17.42 -14.26 -1.99
CA HIS A 456 18.79 -14.73 -2.32
C HIS A 456 18.99 -14.95 -3.82
N ASN A 457 18.01 -15.55 -4.50
CA ASN A 457 18.07 -15.72 -5.95
C ASN A 457 18.07 -14.36 -6.68
N ASP A 458 17.38 -13.36 -6.12
CA ASP A 458 17.41 -11.98 -6.64
C ASP A 458 18.75 -11.29 -6.38
N MET A 459 19.44 -11.60 -5.25
CA MET A 459 20.79 -11.07 -4.98
C MET A 459 21.81 -11.49 -6.04
N GLU A 460 21.69 -12.69 -6.60
CA GLU A 460 22.57 -13.16 -7.71
C GLU A 460 22.41 -12.30 -8.97
N LYS A 461 21.27 -11.59 -9.10
CA LYS A 461 20.93 -10.70 -10.21
C LYS A 461 21.00 -9.23 -9.81
N SER A 462 21.74 -8.92 -8.75
CA SER A 462 21.79 -7.58 -8.15
C SER A 462 23.22 -7.13 -7.93
N THR A 463 23.43 -5.83 -7.96
CA THR A 463 24.70 -5.21 -7.60
C THR A 463 24.67 -4.80 -6.12
N LEU A 464 25.63 -5.31 -5.33
CA LEU A 464 25.85 -4.83 -3.94
C LEU A 464 26.42 -3.40 -3.99
N VAL A 465 25.68 -2.45 -3.45
CA VAL A 465 26.14 -1.05 -3.33
C VAL A 465 27.09 -0.93 -2.14
N THR A 466 28.38 -0.91 -2.42
CA THR A 466 29.41 -0.79 -1.39
C THR A 466 29.53 0.66 -0.90
N ARG A 467 30.05 0.84 0.34
CA ARG A 467 30.35 2.16 0.87
C ARG A 467 31.27 2.98 -0.03
N LYS A 468 32.25 2.33 -0.69
CA LYS A 468 33.16 2.98 -1.65
C LYS A 468 32.41 3.48 -2.88
N MET A 469 31.55 2.66 -3.47
CA MET A 469 30.71 3.06 -4.62
C MET A 469 29.81 4.24 -4.23
N TYR A 470 29.14 4.17 -3.09
CA TYR A 470 28.26 5.24 -2.62
C TYR A 470 29.02 6.56 -2.37
N ARG A 471 30.19 6.53 -1.77
CA ARG A 471 31.00 7.73 -1.50
C ARG A 471 31.59 8.35 -2.76
N ASN A 472 31.91 7.56 -3.78
CA ASN A 472 32.51 8.01 -5.03
C ASN A 472 31.51 8.51 -6.07
N ARG A 473 30.21 8.57 -5.76
CA ARG A 473 29.20 9.09 -6.69
C ARG A 473 29.43 10.58 -7.00
N GLY A 474 29.17 10.96 -8.25
CA GLY A 474 29.42 12.32 -8.73
C GLY A 474 28.56 13.40 -8.02
N MET A 475 28.98 14.64 -8.06
CA MET A 475 28.29 15.78 -7.44
C MET A 475 26.84 15.94 -7.94
N VAL A 476 26.59 15.72 -9.24
CA VAL A 476 25.23 15.81 -9.83
C VAL A 476 24.27 14.81 -9.18
N ILE A 477 24.74 13.59 -8.91
CA ILE A 477 23.93 12.57 -8.21
C ILE A 477 23.62 13.04 -6.80
N ARG A 478 24.62 13.53 -6.06
CA ARG A 478 24.43 14.07 -4.70
C ARG A 478 23.41 15.20 -4.65
N ILE A 479 23.44 16.12 -5.61
CA ILE A 479 22.45 17.20 -5.71
C ILE A 479 21.05 16.64 -5.95
N LYS A 480 20.90 15.69 -6.90
CA LYS A 480 19.61 15.03 -7.17
C LYS A 480 19.07 14.33 -5.93
N GLU A 481 19.91 13.61 -5.19
CA GLU A 481 19.54 12.96 -3.95
C GLU A 481 19.03 13.96 -2.90
N GLN A 482 19.78 15.04 -2.64
CA GLN A 482 19.42 16.02 -1.63
C GLN A 482 18.13 16.77 -1.99
N VAL A 483 17.97 17.18 -3.24
CA VAL A 483 16.75 17.84 -3.72
C VAL A 483 15.56 16.88 -3.61
N SER A 484 15.72 15.63 -4.06
CA SER A 484 14.64 14.63 -3.99
C SER A 484 14.28 14.28 -2.55
N ARG A 485 15.26 14.24 -1.65
CA ARG A 485 15.04 13.98 -0.23
C ARG A 485 14.19 15.06 0.45
N LEU A 486 14.33 16.32 0.07
CA LEU A 486 13.46 17.40 0.57
C LEU A 486 11.99 17.19 0.20
N LEU A 487 11.73 16.47 -0.88
CA LEU A 487 10.39 16.14 -1.35
C LEU A 487 9.81 14.86 -0.69
N SER A 488 10.59 14.15 0.14
CA SER A 488 10.16 12.87 0.77
C SER A 488 8.78 12.91 1.42
N PRO A 489 8.32 14.00 2.07
CA PRO A 489 6.99 14.03 2.68
C PRO A 489 5.82 14.04 1.69
N VAL A 490 6.09 14.27 0.39
CA VAL A 490 5.06 14.35 -0.68
C VAL A 490 5.26 13.31 -1.80
N LEU A 491 6.39 12.54 -1.77
CA LEU A 491 6.73 11.49 -2.75
C LEU A 491 6.01 10.16 -2.51
#